data_4a2dd0b1f79287df662355c3950776de
#
_entry.id   4a2dd0b1f79287df662355c3950776de
#
_cell.length_a   1.000
_cell.length_b   1.000
_cell.length_c   1.000
_cell.angle_alpha   90.00
_cell.angle_beta   90.00
_cell.angle_gamma   90.00
#
_symmetry.space_group_name_H-M   'P 1'
#
loop_
_entity.id
_entity.type
_entity.pdbx_description
1 polymer ?
#
loop_
_entity_poly.entity_id
_entity_poly.type
_entity_poly.pdbx_seq_one_letter_code
_entity_poly.pdbx_strand_id
1 'polypeptide(L)'
;MKNYFIILSILFFSCSIDESEKDGYDKEGNSYDGPIETITHDGLERKYIIYTPQGYDGTSKLPLLLNFHGFGQQAGDYMSYTNMNSVADSENFILVYPQGADLDGSSHWNAALNGADNKSNVDDLGFVEALINKLSSENLIDIKRIYAVGYSNGGMMSYALACYKSNLIAAIGSVSGYMLQGDECMPSHPTPLIKLHGTTDYYDGGGVYNSVQSVLDFWTNFNNTSSNPIINNLNDSGTSIISYTYKAGDNNVSVEHYKIINGEHVWFDVNFNGKNTGQLIWDFVSKYDVNGLIN
;
A
#
# COMPACT_ATOMS: atom_id res chain seq x y z
N MET A 1 -24.45 71.43 -7.90
CA MET A 1 -24.05 70.26 -7.12
C MET A 1 -23.90 69.10 -8.10
N LYS A 2 -22.65 68.71 -8.41
CA LYS A 2 -22.35 67.62 -9.36
C LYS A 2 -22.10 66.36 -8.53
N ASN A 3 -22.99 65.35 -8.67
CA ASN A 3 -22.81 64.04 -8.06
C ASN A 3 -21.83 63.21 -8.89
N TYR A 4 -20.68 62.86 -8.30
CA TYR A 4 -19.76 61.86 -8.86
C TYR A 4 -20.15 60.49 -8.36
N PHE A 5 -20.58 59.62 -9.27
CA PHE A 5 -20.71 58.18 -9.03
C PHE A 5 -19.29 57.55 -9.14
N ILE A 6 -18.81 57.05 -8.03
CA ILE A 6 -17.61 56.17 -8.02
C ILE A 6 -18.05 54.75 -8.31
N ILE A 7 -17.69 54.26 -9.50
CA ILE A 7 -17.86 52.83 -9.84
C ILE A 7 -16.66 52.09 -9.25
N LEU A 8 -16.92 51.32 -8.20
CA LEU A 8 -15.95 50.40 -7.60
C LEU A 8 -15.93 49.14 -8.44
N SER A 9 -14.94 48.98 -9.32
CA SER A 9 -14.69 47.76 -10.06
C SER A 9 -14.07 46.72 -9.13
N ILE A 10 -14.87 45.74 -8.71
CA ILE A 10 -14.40 44.53 -8.00
C ILE A 10 -13.72 43.68 -9.02
N LEU A 11 -12.40 43.62 -8.99
CA LEU A 11 -11.58 42.63 -9.69
C LEU A 11 -11.75 41.29 -8.96
N PHE A 12 -12.56 40.41 -9.56
CA PHE A 12 -12.51 38.99 -9.20
C PHE A 12 -11.17 38.44 -9.65
N PHE A 13 -10.24 38.22 -8.74
CA PHE A 13 -9.13 37.31 -8.96
C PHE A 13 -9.73 35.91 -8.95
N SER A 14 -9.99 35.40 -10.14
CA SER A 14 -10.16 33.97 -10.36
C SER A 14 -8.80 33.34 -10.11
N CYS A 15 -8.60 32.77 -8.94
CA CYS A 15 -7.51 31.84 -8.71
C CYS A 15 -7.90 30.58 -9.48
N SER A 16 -7.43 30.45 -10.71
CA SER A 16 -7.39 29.17 -11.39
C SER A 16 -6.45 28.28 -10.58
N ILE A 17 -7.01 27.33 -9.85
CA ILE A 17 -6.25 26.20 -9.33
C ILE A 17 -5.72 25.50 -10.56
N ASP A 18 -4.41 25.54 -10.74
CA ASP A 18 -3.73 24.83 -11.80
C ASP A 18 -3.83 23.32 -11.46
N GLU A 19 -4.71 22.61 -12.17
CA GLU A 19 -4.89 21.16 -12.09
C GLU A 19 -3.71 20.41 -12.74
N SER A 20 -2.49 20.81 -12.44
CA SER A 20 -1.29 20.15 -12.98
C SER A 20 -0.35 19.63 -11.91
N GLU A 21 -0.84 19.03 -10.83
CA GLU A 21 -0.11 17.99 -10.13
C GLU A 21 -0.61 16.63 -10.62
N LYS A 22 -0.20 16.27 -11.82
CA LYS A 22 -0.23 14.88 -12.27
C LYS A 22 0.89 14.19 -11.51
N ASP A 23 0.48 13.39 -10.51
CA ASP A 23 1.30 12.35 -9.92
C ASP A 23 2.18 11.70 -10.99
N GLY A 24 3.48 11.48 -10.68
CA GLY A 24 4.54 11.11 -11.62
C GLY A 24 4.27 9.87 -12.47
N TYR A 25 3.35 9.98 -13.38
CA TYR A 25 3.06 8.98 -14.39
C TYR A 25 4.09 9.06 -15.51
N ASP A 26 4.61 7.91 -15.88
CA ASP A 26 5.28 7.70 -17.14
C ASP A 26 4.41 8.26 -18.29
N LYS A 27 4.98 9.18 -19.09
CA LYS A 27 4.28 9.86 -20.17
C LYS A 27 3.98 8.98 -21.38
N GLU A 28 4.34 7.72 -21.32
CA GLU A 28 4.11 6.74 -22.38
C GLU A 28 2.90 5.87 -22.06
N GLY A 29 1.71 6.41 -21.98
CA GLY A 29 0.40 5.79 -21.82
C GLY A 29 0.27 4.29 -22.12
N ASN A 30 1.01 3.44 -21.41
CA ASN A 30 0.89 2.00 -21.45
C ASN A 30 -0.32 1.59 -20.61
N SER A 31 -1.49 1.62 -21.23
CA SER A 31 -2.63 0.92 -20.68
C SER A 31 -2.34 -0.58 -20.77
N TYR A 32 -2.49 -1.28 -19.62
CA TYR A 32 -2.44 -2.74 -19.59
C TYR A 32 -3.50 -3.33 -20.53
N ASP A 33 -3.09 -4.17 -21.47
CA ASP A 33 -3.93 -4.83 -22.47
C ASP A 33 -4.14 -6.33 -22.20
N GLY A 34 -3.63 -6.82 -21.07
CA GLY A 34 -3.79 -8.20 -20.65
C GLY A 34 -5.16 -8.51 -20.03
N PRO A 35 -5.40 -9.77 -19.60
CA PRO A 35 -6.67 -10.19 -19.04
C PRO A 35 -6.95 -9.52 -17.71
N ILE A 36 -8.18 -9.02 -17.55
CA ILE A 36 -8.74 -8.52 -16.30
C ILE A 36 -9.78 -9.53 -15.83
N GLU A 37 -9.56 -10.08 -14.66
CA GLU A 37 -10.47 -11.00 -14.01
C GLU A 37 -11.54 -10.25 -13.19
N THR A 38 -12.68 -10.90 -12.98
CA THR A 38 -13.76 -10.32 -12.18
C THR A 38 -14.28 -11.27 -11.10
N ILE A 39 -14.84 -10.67 -10.06
CA ILE A 39 -15.60 -11.36 -9.01
C ILE A 39 -16.76 -10.47 -8.57
N THR A 40 -17.93 -11.07 -8.36
CA THR A 40 -19.06 -10.33 -7.78
C THR A 40 -18.94 -10.34 -6.25
N HIS A 41 -18.93 -9.13 -5.66
CA HIS A 41 -18.96 -8.95 -4.21
C HIS A 41 -19.96 -7.84 -3.86
N ASP A 42 -20.87 -8.11 -2.92
CA ASP A 42 -21.92 -7.19 -2.47
C ASP A 42 -22.73 -6.55 -3.63
N GLY A 43 -23.03 -7.38 -4.66
CA GLY A 43 -23.77 -6.96 -5.86
C GLY A 43 -22.99 -6.13 -6.86
N LEU A 44 -21.70 -5.85 -6.61
CA LEU A 44 -20.80 -5.14 -7.51
C LEU A 44 -19.86 -6.12 -8.23
N GLU A 45 -19.63 -5.88 -9.51
CA GLU A 45 -18.54 -6.52 -10.23
C GLU A 45 -17.24 -5.82 -9.88
N ARG A 46 -16.34 -6.57 -9.20
CA ARG A 46 -15.03 -6.09 -8.79
C ARG A 46 -13.96 -6.72 -9.70
N LYS A 47 -12.97 -5.92 -10.05
CA LYS A 47 -11.93 -6.28 -11.02
C LYS A 47 -10.60 -6.52 -10.32
N TYR A 48 -9.77 -7.38 -10.91
CA TYR A 48 -8.39 -7.57 -10.48
C TYR A 48 -7.55 -8.14 -11.64
N ILE A 49 -6.23 -7.95 -11.54
CA ILE A 49 -5.26 -8.59 -12.42
C ILE A 49 -4.52 -9.62 -11.59
N ILE A 50 -4.43 -10.84 -12.10
CA ILE A 50 -3.60 -11.89 -11.52
C ILE A 50 -2.37 -12.12 -12.39
N TYR A 51 -1.20 -12.08 -11.78
CA TYR A 51 0.06 -12.44 -12.41
C TYR A 51 0.60 -13.72 -11.79
N THR A 52 0.72 -14.74 -12.63
CA THR A 52 1.30 -16.04 -12.26
C THR A 52 2.77 -16.04 -12.70
N PRO A 53 3.73 -16.38 -11.82
CA PRO A 53 5.15 -16.34 -12.17
C PRO A 53 5.48 -17.29 -13.33
N GLN A 54 6.45 -16.88 -14.15
CA GLN A 54 6.87 -17.68 -15.31
C GLN A 54 7.37 -19.05 -14.88
N GLY A 55 6.90 -20.08 -15.57
CA GLY A 55 7.28 -21.47 -15.27
C GLY A 55 6.50 -22.12 -14.11
N TYR A 56 5.53 -21.45 -13.52
CA TYR A 56 4.62 -22.09 -12.57
C TYR A 56 3.74 -23.13 -13.26
N ASP A 57 3.78 -24.37 -12.76
CA ASP A 57 3.10 -25.52 -13.36
C ASP A 57 1.72 -25.85 -12.75
N GLY A 58 1.27 -25.05 -11.78
CA GLY A 58 -0.01 -25.24 -11.10
C GLY A 58 -0.06 -26.39 -10.09
N THR A 59 1.08 -27.03 -9.80
CA THR A 59 1.10 -28.23 -8.94
C THR A 59 1.29 -27.95 -7.45
N SER A 60 1.91 -26.81 -7.12
CA SER A 60 2.18 -26.38 -5.74
C SER A 60 1.45 -25.10 -5.38
N LYS A 61 1.07 -24.95 -4.12
CA LYS A 61 0.53 -23.69 -3.62
C LYS A 61 1.65 -22.68 -3.42
N LEU A 62 1.47 -21.48 -3.95
CA LEU A 62 2.44 -20.39 -3.83
C LEU A 62 1.99 -19.33 -2.81
N PRO A 63 2.91 -18.56 -2.22
CA PRO A 63 2.55 -17.35 -1.49
C PRO A 63 1.74 -16.41 -2.37
N LEU A 64 0.85 -15.62 -1.76
CA LEU A 64 0.09 -14.57 -2.43
C LEU A 64 0.57 -13.20 -1.95
N LEU A 65 0.87 -12.31 -2.88
CA LEU A 65 1.05 -10.88 -2.60
C LEU A 65 -0.05 -10.08 -3.30
N LEU A 66 -0.85 -9.37 -2.51
CA LEU A 66 -1.83 -8.39 -2.96
C LEU A 66 -1.16 -7.02 -3.00
N ASN A 67 -1.11 -6.37 -4.17
CA ASN A 67 -0.47 -5.07 -4.34
C ASN A 67 -1.50 -4.01 -4.72
N PHE A 68 -1.82 -3.12 -3.79
CA PHE A 68 -2.91 -2.15 -3.85
C PHE A 68 -2.42 -0.81 -4.38
N HIS A 69 -3.07 -0.31 -5.44
CA HIS A 69 -2.78 0.99 -6.05
C HIS A 69 -3.17 2.19 -5.17
N GLY A 70 -2.61 3.36 -5.46
CA GLY A 70 -2.99 4.63 -4.83
C GLY A 70 -4.33 5.17 -5.34
N PHE A 71 -4.81 6.25 -4.72
CA PHE A 71 -6.05 6.93 -5.13
C PHE A 71 -5.98 7.37 -6.59
N GLY A 72 -7.06 7.14 -7.35
CA GLY A 72 -7.18 7.53 -8.75
C GLY A 72 -6.43 6.65 -9.76
N GLN A 73 -5.62 5.68 -9.31
CA GLN A 73 -4.83 4.83 -10.19
C GLN A 73 -5.63 3.62 -10.68
N GLN A 74 -5.23 3.09 -11.85
CA GLN A 74 -5.74 1.83 -12.36
C GLN A 74 -4.78 0.68 -12.03
N ALA A 75 -5.31 -0.51 -11.80
CA ALA A 75 -4.51 -1.70 -11.44
C ALA A 75 -3.44 -2.03 -12.50
N GLY A 76 -3.74 -1.86 -13.79
CA GLY A 76 -2.80 -2.11 -14.89
C GLY A 76 -1.65 -1.11 -14.95
N ASP A 77 -1.96 0.18 -14.79
CA ASP A 77 -0.95 1.23 -14.76
C ASP A 77 -0.06 1.08 -13.53
N TYR A 78 -0.68 0.74 -12.38
CA TYR A 78 0.05 0.49 -11.14
C TYR A 78 0.95 -0.75 -11.21
N MET A 79 0.52 -1.82 -11.89
CA MET A 79 1.35 -2.98 -12.17
C MET A 79 2.63 -2.57 -12.93
N SER A 80 2.50 -1.75 -13.96
CA SER A 80 3.63 -1.22 -14.73
C SER A 80 4.51 -0.30 -13.89
N TYR A 81 3.90 0.56 -13.07
CA TYR A 81 4.59 1.52 -12.21
C TYR A 81 5.45 0.84 -11.14
N THR A 82 4.98 -0.23 -10.52
CA THR A 82 5.71 -0.92 -9.44
C THR A 82 6.71 -1.97 -9.96
N ASN A 83 6.49 -2.47 -11.18
CA ASN A 83 7.30 -3.50 -11.83
C ASN A 83 7.61 -4.72 -10.94
N MET A 84 6.64 -5.15 -10.12
CA MET A 84 6.83 -6.29 -9.20
C MET A 84 6.72 -7.65 -9.89
N ASN A 85 6.28 -7.71 -11.14
CA ASN A 85 6.17 -8.97 -11.89
C ASN A 85 7.51 -9.70 -12.02
N SER A 86 8.60 -8.95 -12.25
CA SER A 86 9.94 -9.53 -12.30
C SER A 86 10.40 -10.14 -10.97
N VAL A 87 9.94 -9.58 -9.86
CA VAL A 87 10.17 -10.15 -8.52
C VAL A 87 9.33 -11.41 -8.34
N ALA A 88 8.08 -11.42 -8.80
CA ALA A 88 7.23 -12.61 -8.75
C ALA A 88 7.83 -13.78 -9.54
N ASP A 89 8.43 -13.49 -10.71
CA ASP A 89 9.12 -14.52 -11.52
C ASP A 89 10.35 -15.10 -10.81
N SER A 90 11.17 -14.23 -10.20
CA SER A 90 12.42 -14.68 -9.55
C SER A 90 12.16 -15.41 -8.23
N GLU A 91 11.11 -15.03 -7.50
CA GLU A 91 10.84 -15.48 -6.15
C GLU A 91 9.67 -16.48 -6.05
N ASN A 92 9.00 -16.74 -7.18
CA ASN A 92 7.95 -17.75 -7.32
C ASN A 92 6.75 -17.53 -6.39
N PHE A 93 6.01 -16.42 -6.56
CA PHE A 93 4.76 -16.14 -5.85
C PHE A 93 3.66 -15.64 -6.79
N ILE A 94 2.40 -15.85 -6.42
CA ILE A 94 1.25 -15.27 -7.11
C ILE A 94 1.15 -13.80 -6.71
N LEU A 95 1.07 -12.92 -7.71
CA LEU A 95 0.93 -11.48 -7.53
C LEU A 95 -0.43 -11.03 -8.05
N VAL A 96 -1.18 -10.32 -7.23
CA VAL A 96 -2.51 -9.81 -7.60
C VAL A 96 -2.55 -8.30 -7.41
N TYR A 97 -3.08 -7.62 -8.42
CA TYR A 97 -3.39 -6.20 -8.40
C TYR A 97 -4.91 -6.02 -8.40
N PRO A 98 -5.53 -5.88 -7.25
CA PRO A 98 -6.96 -5.59 -7.18
C PRO A 98 -7.24 -4.17 -7.69
N GLN A 99 -8.44 -3.94 -8.24
CA GLN A 99 -8.92 -2.64 -8.66
C GLN A 99 -9.86 -2.06 -7.60
N GLY A 100 -9.54 -0.88 -7.10
CA GLY A 100 -10.40 -0.11 -6.22
C GLY A 100 -11.71 0.29 -6.90
N ALA A 101 -12.75 0.49 -6.11
CA ALA A 101 -14.03 0.94 -6.62
C ALA A 101 -13.93 2.36 -7.17
N ASP A 102 -14.70 2.65 -8.21
CA ASP A 102 -14.81 4.00 -8.76
C ASP A 102 -15.70 4.88 -7.86
N LEU A 103 -15.24 6.10 -7.62
CA LEU A 103 -15.98 7.16 -6.99
C LEU A 103 -15.83 8.43 -7.84
N ASP A 104 -16.87 8.77 -8.58
CA ASP A 104 -16.92 9.97 -9.44
C ASP A 104 -15.71 10.08 -10.42
N GLY A 105 -15.30 8.93 -11.00
CA GLY A 105 -14.21 8.85 -11.95
C GLY A 105 -12.83 8.62 -11.32
N SER A 106 -12.76 8.46 -10.00
CA SER A 106 -11.51 8.16 -9.30
C SER A 106 -11.62 6.84 -8.55
N SER A 107 -10.75 5.90 -8.86
CA SER A 107 -10.68 4.64 -8.11
C SER A 107 -10.09 4.86 -6.72
N HIS A 108 -10.59 4.14 -5.72
CA HIS A 108 -10.14 4.29 -4.34
C HIS A 108 -10.36 3.04 -3.51
N TRP A 109 -9.78 3.02 -2.31
CA TRP A 109 -9.98 2.02 -1.27
C TRP A 109 -10.62 2.65 -0.05
N ASN A 110 -11.71 2.06 0.43
CA ASN A 110 -12.25 2.32 1.76
C ASN A 110 -11.43 1.51 2.78
N ALA A 111 -10.43 2.16 3.38
CA ALA A 111 -9.43 1.53 4.21
C ALA A 111 -9.78 1.54 5.72
N ALA A 112 -11.07 1.60 6.07
CA ALA A 112 -11.53 1.59 7.45
C ALA A 112 -12.94 1.03 7.55
N LEU A 113 -13.34 0.55 8.74
CA LEU A 113 -14.73 0.13 9.00
C LEU A 113 -15.66 1.34 9.03
N ASN A 114 -15.27 2.40 9.75
CA ASN A 114 -16.03 3.63 9.92
C ASN A 114 -15.11 4.86 9.88
N GLY A 115 -14.01 4.78 9.14
CA GLY A 115 -12.99 5.83 9.12
C GLY A 115 -13.45 7.08 8.38
N ALA A 116 -12.85 8.21 8.74
CA ALA A 116 -13.14 9.52 8.14
C ALA A 116 -12.78 9.58 6.63
N ASP A 117 -11.92 8.66 6.15
CA ASP A 117 -11.49 8.61 4.75
C ASP A 117 -12.33 7.65 3.89
N ASN A 118 -13.27 6.92 4.47
CA ASN A 118 -14.22 6.14 3.69
C ASN A 118 -15.17 7.09 2.95
N LYS A 119 -15.00 7.17 1.63
CA LYS A 119 -15.73 8.11 0.75
C LYS A 119 -16.97 7.50 0.13
N SER A 120 -17.14 6.19 0.25
CA SER A 120 -18.29 5.44 -0.24
C SER A 120 -18.68 4.33 0.73
N ASN A 121 -19.77 3.64 0.43
CA ASN A 121 -20.24 2.48 1.20
C ASN A 121 -19.78 1.14 0.60
N VAL A 122 -18.78 1.15 -0.27
CA VAL A 122 -18.28 -0.08 -0.89
C VAL A 122 -17.47 -0.87 0.14
N ASP A 123 -17.76 -2.16 0.26
CA ASP A 123 -17.04 -3.09 1.15
C ASP A 123 -15.76 -3.63 0.48
N ASP A 124 -14.69 -2.83 0.54
CA ASP A 124 -13.39 -3.23 -0.01
C ASP A 124 -12.71 -4.33 0.82
N LEU A 125 -12.90 -4.35 2.14
CA LEU A 125 -12.36 -5.39 3.01
C LEU A 125 -12.98 -6.75 2.73
N GLY A 126 -14.30 -6.79 2.55
CA GLY A 126 -15.01 -8.02 2.16
C GLY A 126 -14.68 -8.47 0.74
N PHE A 127 -14.48 -7.53 -0.20
CA PHE A 127 -14.01 -7.85 -1.55
C PHE A 127 -12.66 -8.58 -1.51
N VAL A 128 -11.69 -8.08 -0.75
CA VAL A 128 -10.38 -8.73 -0.65
C VAL A 128 -10.49 -10.11 -0.01
N GLU A 129 -11.30 -10.27 1.02
CA GLU A 129 -11.58 -11.58 1.62
C GLU A 129 -12.21 -12.55 0.59
N ALA A 130 -13.19 -12.10 -0.19
CA ALA A 130 -13.82 -12.90 -1.24
C ALA A 130 -12.82 -13.30 -2.34
N LEU A 131 -11.92 -12.39 -2.71
CA LEU A 131 -10.85 -12.66 -3.67
C LEU A 131 -9.86 -13.72 -3.16
N ILE A 132 -9.41 -13.60 -1.91
CA ILE A 132 -8.55 -14.60 -1.27
C ILE A 132 -9.24 -15.98 -1.25
N ASN A 133 -10.52 -16.02 -0.87
CA ASN A 133 -11.30 -17.26 -0.82
C ASN A 133 -11.44 -17.90 -2.22
N LYS A 134 -11.67 -17.09 -3.26
CA LYS A 134 -11.70 -17.57 -4.65
C LYS A 134 -10.37 -18.23 -5.03
N LEU A 135 -9.25 -17.53 -4.87
CA LEU A 135 -7.92 -18.04 -5.22
C LEU A 135 -7.52 -19.27 -4.40
N SER A 136 -7.93 -19.31 -3.14
CA SER A 136 -7.74 -20.51 -2.28
C SER A 136 -8.53 -21.71 -2.77
N SER A 137 -9.78 -21.51 -3.21
CA SER A 137 -10.63 -22.58 -3.73
C SER A 137 -10.11 -23.18 -5.05
N GLU A 138 -9.36 -22.40 -5.81
CA GLU A 138 -8.67 -22.82 -7.03
C GLU A 138 -7.33 -23.54 -6.74
N ASN A 139 -6.97 -23.73 -5.47
CA ASN A 139 -5.73 -24.34 -5.01
C ASN A 139 -4.44 -23.62 -5.44
N LEU A 140 -4.52 -22.36 -5.80
CA LEU A 140 -3.36 -21.61 -6.30
C LEU A 140 -2.45 -21.12 -5.17
N ILE A 141 -3.01 -20.79 -3.99
CA ILE A 141 -2.30 -20.04 -2.95
C ILE A 141 -2.11 -20.83 -1.65
N ASP A 142 -0.97 -20.53 -0.98
CA ASP A 142 -0.74 -20.91 0.41
C ASP A 142 -1.42 -19.89 1.34
N ILE A 143 -2.54 -20.29 1.95
CA ILE A 143 -3.34 -19.43 2.82
C ILE A 143 -2.62 -18.95 4.09
N LYS A 144 -1.47 -19.52 4.42
CA LYS A 144 -0.65 -19.07 5.54
C LYS A 144 0.30 -17.94 5.14
N ARG A 145 0.56 -17.76 3.85
CA ARG A 145 1.51 -16.80 3.32
C ARG A 145 0.83 -15.82 2.36
N ILE A 146 -0.06 -15.00 2.91
CA ILE A 146 -0.76 -13.96 2.19
C ILE A 146 -0.27 -12.61 2.70
N TYR A 147 0.18 -11.76 1.79
CA TYR A 147 0.77 -10.47 2.09
C TYR A 147 -0.03 -9.35 1.45
N ALA A 148 -0.22 -8.24 2.18
CA ALA A 148 -0.87 -7.04 1.68
C ALA A 148 0.14 -5.90 1.59
N VAL A 149 0.34 -5.37 0.39
CA VAL A 149 1.29 -4.29 0.11
C VAL A 149 0.57 -3.22 -0.71
N GLY A 150 0.95 -1.97 -0.57
CA GLY A 150 0.37 -0.93 -1.40
C GLY A 150 1.05 0.43 -1.27
N TYR A 151 0.66 1.31 -2.19
CA TYR A 151 1.12 2.67 -2.28
C TYR A 151 -0.01 3.63 -1.87
N SER A 152 0.32 4.69 -1.11
CA SER A 152 -0.63 5.75 -0.75
C SER A 152 -1.93 5.18 -0.14
N ASN A 153 -3.09 5.41 -0.74
CA ASN A 153 -4.37 4.83 -0.35
C ASN A 153 -4.34 3.28 -0.34
N GLY A 154 -3.57 2.64 -1.24
CA GLY A 154 -3.31 1.20 -1.20
C GLY A 154 -2.47 0.77 0.01
N GLY A 155 -1.53 1.61 0.44
CA GLY A 155 -0.78 1.40 1.69
C GLY A 155 -1.68 1.52 2.92
N MET A 156 -2.70 2.40 2.88
CA MET A 156 -3.75 2.48 3.91
C MET A 156 -4.57 1.18 3.95
N MET A 157 -4.92 0.63 2.76
CA MET A 157 -5.63 -0.64 2.65
C MET A 157 -4.83 -1.81 3.26
N SER A 158 -3.50 -1.80 3.14
CA SER A 158 -2.64 -2.79 3.78
C SER A 158 -2.75 -2.75 5.31
N TYR A 159 -2.77 -1.55 5.91
CA TYR A 159 -3.02 -1.40 7.36
C TYR A 159 -4.42 -1.87 7.74
N ALA A 160 -5.44 -1.48 6.98
CA ALA A 160 -6.82 -1.88 7.26
C ALA A 160 -7.01 -3.41 7.24
N LEU A 161 -6.39 -4.09 6.28
CA LEU A 161 -6.40 -5.56 6.23
C LEU A 161 -5.71 -6.19 7.43
N ALA A 162 -4.56 -5.66 7.85
CA ALA A 162 -3.89 -6.12 9.07
C ALA A 162 -4.73 -5.87 10.33
N CYS A 163 -5.48 -4.78 10.40
CA CYS A 163 -6.33 -4.44 11.54
C CYS A 163 -7.62 -5.27 11.60
N TYR A 164 -8.29 -5.46 10.46
CA TYR A 164 -9.67 -5.97 10.43
C TYR A 164 -9.83 -7.35 9.80
N LYS A 165 -8.81 -7.81 9.07
CA LYS A 165 -8.74 -9.12 8.41
C LYS A 165 -7.42 -9.84 8.73
N SER A 166 -6.86 -9.57 9.90
CA SER A 166 -5.56 -10.09 10.33
C SER A 166 -5.43 -11.61 10.26
N ASN A 167 -6.52 -12.34 10.47
CA ASN A 167 -6.54 -13.80 10.32
C ASN A 167 -6.18 -14.30 8.90
N LEU A 168 -6.22 -13.41 7.91
CA LEU A 168 -5.88 -13.71 6.51
C LEU A 168 -4.47 -13.23 6.12
N ILE A 169 -3.90 -12.25 6.83
CA ILE A 169 -2.71 -11.52 6.39
C ILE A 169 -1.51 -11.86 7.27
N ALA A 170 -0.45 -12.38 6.67
CA ALA A 170 0.77 -12.79 7.36
C ALA A 170 1.75 -11.63 7.62
N ALA A 171 1.85 -10.67 6.68
CA ALA A 171 2.69 -9.49 6.80
C ALA A 171 2.20 -8.37 5.88
N ILE A 172 2.56 -7.12 6.18
CA ILE A 172 2.16 -5.96 5.39
C ILE A 172 3.34 -5.09 4.96
N GLY A 173 3.17 -4.42 3.81
CA GLY A 173 4.06 -3.39 3.31
C GLY A 173 3.29 -2.11 2.95
N SER A 174 3.83 -0.95 3.34
CA SER A 174 3.20 0.33 3.05
C SER A 174 4.23 1.33 2.52
N VAL A 175 4.05 1.75 1.27
CA VAL A 175 4.87 2.76 0.61
C VAL A 175 4.09 4.06 0.54
N SER A 176 4.60 5.13 1.15
CA SER A 176 3.92 6.43 1.27
C SER A 176 2.48 6.35 1.78
N GLY A 177 2.10 5.24 2.41
CA GLY A 177 0.77 5.04 2.97
C GLY A 177 0.66 5.52 4.40
N TYR A 178 -0.53 5.91 4.79
CA TYR A 178 -0.87 6.40 6.14
C TYR A 178 -1.82 5.43 6.84
N MET A 179 -1.84 5.48 8.15
CA MET A 179 -2.84 4.80 8.96
C MET A 179 -3.85 5.84 9.43
N LEU A 180 -5.14 5.53 9.31
CA LEU A 180 -6.21 6.44 9.71
C LEU A 180 -6.24 6.64 11.23
N GLN A 181 -6.60 7.86 11.65
CA GLN A 181 -6.81 8.19 13.06
C GLN A 181 -8.22 7.76 13.49
N GLY A 182 -8.36 7.37 14.75
CA GLY A 182 -9.66 7.13 15.38
C GLY A 182 -10.27 5.76 15.12
N ASP A 183 -9.68 4.95 14.27
CA ASP A 183 -10.12 3.57 14.06
C ASP A 183 -9.48 2.62 15.08
N GLU A 184 -10.28 1.72 15.64
CA GLU A 184 -9.78 0.66 16.50
C GLU A 184 -9.11 -0.41 15.64
N CYS A 185 -7.78 -0.48 15.74
CA CYS A 185 -6.98 -1.52 15.10
C CYS A 185 -6.62 -2.59 16.13
N MET A 186 -7.19 -3.78 15.99
CA MET A 186 -6.97 -4.91 16.88
C MET A 186 -6.64 -6.19 16.10
N PRO A 187 -5.40 -6.33 15.59
CA PRO A 187 -5.00 -7.55 14.91
C PRO A 187 -5.09 -8.77 15.82
N SER A 188 -5.37 -9.94 15.25
CA SER A 188 -5.50 -11.20 16.03
C SER A 188 -4.16 -11.84 16.38
N HIS A 189 -3.07 -11.40 15.74
CA HIS A 189 -1.71 -11.90 15.96
C HIS A 189 -0.68 -10.80 15.67
N PRO A 190 0.56 -10.91 16.19
CA PRO A 190 1.66 -10.03 15.84
C PRO A 190 1.85 -9.98 14.32
N THR A 191 1.85 -8.77 13.76
CA THR A 191 1.87 -8.59 12.31
C THR A 191 3.14 -7.85 11.87
N PRO A 192 4.04 -8.50 11.11
CA PRO A 192 5.23 -7.85 10.54
C PRO A 192 4.87 -6.70 9.61
N LEU A 193 5.60 -5.58 9.73
CA LEU A 193 5.41 -4.38 8.91
C LEU A 193 6.73 -3.93 8.30
N ILE A 194 6.73 -3.70 6.98
CA ILE A 194 7.73 -2.87 6.31
C ILE A 194 7.09 -1.58 5.82
N LYS A 195 7.66 -0.42 6.23
CA LYS A 195 7.20 0.91 5.86
C LYS A 195 8.31 1.67 5.15
N LEU A 196 7.98 2.19 3.95
CA LEU A 196 8.84 3.11 3.20
C LEU A 196 8.15 4.48 3.16
N HIS A 197 8.85 5.56 3.55
CA HIS A 197 8.24 6.89 3.61
C HIS A 197 9.24 8.01 3.39
N GLY A 198 8.84 9.01 2.61
CA GLY A 198 9.62 10.20 2.32
C GLY A 198 9.49 11.26 3.42
N THR A 199 10.57 12.02 3.68
CA THR A 199 10.54 13.06 4.73
C THR A 199 9.87 14.36 4.29
N THR A 200 9.58 14.52 3.00
CA THR A 200 8.86 15.68 2.44
C THR A 200 7.45 15.33 1.97
N ASP A 201 6.96 14.15 2.33
CA ASP A 201 5.58 13.76 2.11
C ASP A 201 4.66 14.61 3.01
N TYR A 202 3.81 15.49 2.39
CA TYR A 202 3.05 16.51 3.15
C TYR A 202 1.86 15.98 3.90
N TYR A 203 1.52 14.71 3.74
CA TYR A 203 0.41 14.12 4.48
C TYR A 203 0.83 13.61 5.86
N ASP A 204 2.12 13.62 6.22
CA ASP A 204 2.62 13.08 7.48
C ASP A 204 1.97 13.75 8.71
N GLY A 205 1.05 13.04 9.35
CA GLY A 205 0.28 13.52 10.49
C GLY A 205 -0.72 14.62 10.18
N GLY A 206 -1.02 14.89 8.88
CA GLY A 206 -2.01 15.88 8.46
C GLY A 206 -3.44 15.32 8.42
N GLY A 207 -4.40 16.16 8.80
CA GLY A 207 -5.82 15.83 8.68
C GLY A 207 -6.23 14.62 9.53
N VAL A 208 -6.71 13.58 8.88
CA VAL A 208 -7.20 12.33 9.51
C VAL A 208 -6.13 11.24 9.63
N TYR A 209 -4.86 11.54 9.28
CA TYR A 209 -3.79 10.56 9.24
C TYR A 209 -2.92 10.60 10.49
N ASN A 210 -2.49 9.43 10.93
CA ASN A 210 -1.45 9.29 11.94
C ASN A 210 -0.08 9.67 11.34
N SER A 211 0.77 10.32 12.13
CA SER A 211 2.16 10.55 11.72
C SER A 211 2.90 9.20 11.52
N VAL A 212 3.96 9.23 10.71
CA VAL A 212 4.84 8.06 10.53
C VAL A 212 5.31 7.52 11.89
N GLN A 213 5.69 8.41 12.80
CA GLN A 213 6.14 7.98 14.13
C GLN A 213 5.01 7.30 14.94
N SER A 214 3.80 7.85 14.92
CA SER A 214 2.66 7.23 15.61
C SER A 214 2.33 5.83 15.07
N VAL A 215 2.44 5.64 13.75
CA VAL A 215 2.27 4.32 13.12
C VAL A 215 3.35 3.34 13.58
N LEU A 216 4.62 3.77 13.60
CA LEU A 216 5.72 2.93 14.08
C LEU A 216 5.56 2.57 15.56
N ASP A 217 5.18 3.55 16.39
CA ASP A 217 4.94 3.34 17.83
C ASP A 217 3.80 2.34 18.04
N PHE A 218 2.71 2.45 17.28
CA PHE A 218 1.61 1.50 17.36
C PHE A 218 2.08 0.07 17.05
N TRP A 219 2.72 -0.15 15.88
CA TRP A 219 3.09 -1.50 15.44
C TRP A 219 4.24 -2.10 16.25
N THR A 220 5.20 -1.29 16.71
CA THR A 220 6.28 -1.77 17.59
C THR A 220 5.74 -2.18 18.95
N ASN A 221 4.82 -1.40 19.53
CA ASN A 221 4.18 -1.73 20.79
C ASN A 221 3.26 -2.95 20.67
N PHE A 222 2.41 -2.99 19.64
CA PHE A 222 1.50 -4.11 19.41
C PHE A 222 2.25 -5.43 19.21
N ASN A 223 3.31 -5.41 18.43
CA ASN A 223 4.15 -6.57 18.16
C ASN A 223 5.14 -6.89 19.29
N ASN A 224 5.19 -6.08 20.35
CA ASN A 224 6.14 -6.24 21.47
C ASN A 224 7.61 -6.32 21.01
N THR A 225 7.99 -5.55 19.98
CA THR A 225 9.37 -5.51 19.46
C THR A 225 10.29 -4.74 20.38
N SER A 226 11.60 -4.89 20.20
CA SER A 226 12.60 -4.06 20.88
C SER A 226 12.34 -2.58 20.62
N SER A 227 12.36 -1.74 21.64
CA SER A 227 12.27 -0.27 21.51
C SER A 227 13.53 0.38 20.92
N ASN A 228 14.64 -0.37 20.86
CA ASN A 228 15.91 0.10 20.30
C ASN A 228 16.14 -0.53 18.93
N PRO A 229 15.92 0.21 17.81
CA PRO A 229 16.10 -0.33 16.48
C PRO A 229 17.58 -0.49 16.13
N ILE A 230 17.85 -1.42 15.23
CA ILE A 230 19.12 -1.42 14.49
C ILE A 230 18.99 -0.35 13.40
N ILE A 231 19.95 0.57 13.36
CA ILE A 231 19.93 1.70 12.43
C ILE A 231 21.05 1.52 11.41
N ASN A 232 20.71 1.62 10.11
CA ASN A 232 21.71 1.67 9.03
C ASN A 232 21.46 2.90 8.17
N ASN A 233 22.55 3.48 7.66
CA ASN A 233 22.52 4.56 6.69
C ASN A 233 22.88 3.99 5.32
N LEU A 234 22.03 4.22 4.35
CA LEU A 234 22.19 3.81 2.96
C LEU A 234 22.25 5.07 2.09
N ASN A 235 22.88 4.97 0.93
CA ASN A 235 22.88 6.05 -0.05
C ASN A 235 22.73 5.44 -1.44
N ASP A 236 21.79 5.97 -2.21
CA ASP A 236 21.62 5.64 -3.61
C ASP A 236 21.68 6.90 -4.45
N SER A 237 22.72 7.03 -5.28
CA SER A 237 22.86 8.13 -6.26
C SER A 237 22.62 9.53 -5.69
N GLY A 238 22.96 9.74 -4.41
CA GLY A 238 22.76 11.00 -3.69
C GLY A 238 21.49 11.04 -2.82
N THR A 239 20.60 10.06 -2.92
CA THR A 239 19.46 9.90 -2.02
C THR A 239 19.89 9.22 -0.73
N SER A 240 19.77 9.91 0.39
CA SER A 240 20.08 9.34 1.71
C SER A 240 18.87 8.59 2.25
N ILE A 241 19.09 7.36 2.73
CA ILE A 241 18.07 6.50 3.30
C ILE A 241 18.53 6.04 4.68
N ILE A 242 17.65 6.11 5.67
CA ILE A 242 17.90 5.59 7.01
C ILE A 242 16.93 4.44 7.25
N SER A 243 17.46 3.24 7.46
CA SER A 243 16.64 2.10 7.85
C SER A 243 16.65 1.88 9.36
N TYR A 244 15.48 1.61 9.90
CA TYR A 244 15.26 1.25 11.30
C TYR A 244 14.65 -0.14 11.33
N THR A 245 15.29 -1.08 12.04
CA THR A 245 14.77 -2.44 12.20
C THR A 245 14.51 -2.72 13.68
N TYR A 246 13.25 -2.84 14.04
CA TYR A 246 12.77 -3.21 15.37
C TYR A 246 12.52 -4.72 15.40
N LYS A 247 13.36 -5.47 16.09
CA LYS A 247 13.37 -6.95 16.13
C LYS A 247 12.80 -7.53 17.42
N ALA A 248 12.77 -8.85 17.45
CA ALA A 248 12.42 -9.65 18.63
C ALA A 248 11.00 -9.38 19.17
N GLY A 249 10.07 -9.11 18.27
CA GLY A 249 8.65 -9.10 18.62
C GLY A 249 8.13 -10.49 18.93
N ASP A 250 6.90 -10.57 19.43
CA ASP A 250 6.20 -11.82 19.63
C ASP A 250 6.19 -12.63 18.33
N ASN A 251 6.31 -13.95 18.42
CA ASN A 251 6.48 -14.85 17.26
C ASN A 251 7.68 -14.47 16.34
N ASN A 252 8.69 -13.78 16.89
CA ASN A 252 9.88 -13.29 16.20
C ASN A 252 9.59 -12.35 15.01
N VAL A 253 8.46 -11.64 15.03
CA VAL A 253 8.16 -10.64 14.01
C VAL A 253 9.05 -9.39 14.18
N SER A 254 9.14 -8.59 13.12
CA SER A 254 9.83 -7.30 13.15
C SER A 254 9.00 -6.20 12.51
N VAL A 255 9.36 -4.95 12.83
CA VAL A 255 8.91 -3.75 12.13
C VAL A 255 10.12 -3.12 11.49
N GLU A 256 10.07 -2.87 10.18
CA GLU A 256 11.11 -2.18 9.44
C GLU A 256 10.61 -0.86 8.88
N HIS A 257 11.40 0.21 9.03
CA HIS A 257 11.11 1.51 8.45
C HIS A 257 12.30 2.01 7.64
N TYR A 258 12.04 2.33 6.37
CA TYR A 258 12.97 2.97 5.47
C TYR A 258 12.54 4.43 5.29
N LYS A 259 13.30 5.33 5.91
CA LYS A 259 13.10 6.78 5.86
C LYS A 259 13.92 7.35 4.71
N ILE A 260 13.26 7.81 3.66
CA ILE A 260 13.89 8.41 2.49
C ILE A 260 14.00 9.92 2.70
N ILE A 261 15.21 10.43 2.83
CA ILE A 261 15.47 11.84 3.08
C ILE A 261 15.16 12.66 1.83
N ASN A 262 14.34 13.69 1.97
CA ASN A 262 13.77 14.50 0.90
C ASN A 262 12.93 13.70 -0.12
N GLY A 263 12.51 12.48 0.24
CA GLY A 263 11.55 11.72 -0.56
C GLY A 263 10.16 12.33 -0.46
N GLU A 264 9.48 12.38 -1.59
CA GLU A 264 8.11 12.89 -1.74
C GLU A 264 7.08 11.76 -1.65
N HIS A 265 5.81 12.06 -1.98
CA HIS A 265 4.71 11.09 -2.01
C HIS A 265 4.76 10.23 -3.28
N VAL A 266 5.62 9.21 -3.33
CA VAL A 266 5.83 8.35 -4.51
C VAL A 266 6.02 6.89 -4.12
N TRP A 267 5.89 5.99 -5.10
CA TRP A 267 6.52 4.67 -5.04
C TRP A 267 8.01 4.88 -5.31
N PHE A 268 8.87 4.56 -4.36
CA PHE A 268 10.29 4.91 -4.44
C PHE A 268 11.03 4.04 -5.45
N ASP A 269 11.61 4.68 -6.47
CA ASP A 269 12.55 4.06 -7.41
C ASP A 269 13.98 4.34 -6.93
N VAL A 270 14.39 3.66 -5.87
CA VAL A 270 15.72 3.77 -5.26
C VAL A 270 16.33 2.39 -5.02
N ASN A 271 17.64 2.33 -4.98
CA ASN A 271 18.39 1.11 -4.74
C ASN A 271 18.69 0.94 -3.25
N PHE A 272 18.15 -0.09 -2.67
CA PHE A 272 18.38 -0.48 -1.28
C PHE A 272 19.44 -1.57 -1.20
N ASN A 273 20.72 -1.21 -1.38
CA ASN A 273 21.84 -2.17 -1.42
C ASN A 273 21.66 -3.27 -2.48
N GLY A 274 21.39 -2.89 -3.71
CA GLY A 274 21.22 -3.82 -4.83
C GLY A 274 19.78 -4.33 -5.02
N LYS A 275 18.81 -3.86 -4.21
CA LYS A 275 17.42 -4.25 -4.29
C LYS A 275 16.54 -3.06 -4.68
N ASN A 276 15.63 -3.24 -5.62
CA ASN A 276 14.55 -2.27 -5.84
C ASN A 276 13.50 -2.39 -4.72
N THR A 277 12.54 -1.47 -4.72
CA THR A 277 11.47 -1.43 -3.70
C THR A 277 10.67 -2.73 -3.65
N GLY A 278 10.32 -3.31 -4.79
CA GLY A 278 9.57 -4.58 -4.85
C GLY A 278 10.34 -5.73 -4.21
N GLN A 279 11.64 -5.90 -4.55
CA GLN A 279 12.49 -6.93 -3.97
C GLN A 279 12.72 -6.71 -2.48
N LEU A 280 12.92 -5.46 -2.04
CA LEU A 280 13.07 -5.15 -0.62
C LEU A 280 11.84 -5.56 0.18
N ILE A 281 10.66 -5.24 -0.32
CA ILE A 281 9.38 -5.58 0.31
C ILE A 281 9.21 -7.10 0.35
N TRP A 282 9.44 -7.79 -0.77
CA TRP A 282 9.34 -9.25 -0.83
C TRP A 282 10.28 -9.93 0.15
N ASP A 283 11.55 -9.55 0.18
CA ASP A 283 12.56 -10.10 1.11
C ASP A 283 12.18 -9.90 2.57
N PHE A 284 11.34 -8.92 2.87
CA PHE A 284 10.81 -8.74 4.22
C PHE A 284 9.60 -9.63 4.47
N VAL A 285 8.54 -9.50 3.65
CA VAL A 285 7.26 -10.16 3.93
C VAL A 285 7.34 -11.68 3.82
N SER A 286 8.15 -12.19 2.88
CA SER A 286 8.29 -13.64 2.63
C SER A 286 8.93 -14.43 3.77
N LYS A 287 9.52 -13.74 4.75
CA LYS A 287 10.05 -14.38 5.98
C LYS A 287 8.96 -14.89 6.91
N TYR A 288 7.71 -14.50 6.70
CA TYR A 288 6.64 -14.69 7.67
C TYR A 288 5.47 -15.50 7.11
N ASP A 289 4.84 -16.25 8.00
CA ASP A 289 3.49 -16.76 7.82
C ASP A 289 2.57 -16.20 8.93
N VAL A 290 1.31 -16.58 8.95
CA VAL A 290 0.34 -16.13 9.98
C VAL A 290 0.73 -16.54 11.42
N ASN A 291 1.73 -17.38 11.60
CA ASN A 291 2.25 -17.79 12.90
C ASN A 291 3.52 -17.00 13.30
N GLY A 292 4.04 -16.13 12.46
CA GLY A 292 5.25 -15.33 12.67
C GLY A 292 6.40 -15.73 11.74
N LEU A 293 7.65 -15.63 12.25
CA LEU A 293 8.85 -15.92 11.45
C LEU A 293 8.89 -17.42 11.07
N ILE A 294 9.03 -17.69 9.78
CA ILE A 294 9.19 -19.04 9.23
C ILE A 294 10.60 -19.56 9.58
N ASN A 295 10.69 -20.75 10.17
CA ASN A 295 11.94 -21.41 10.56
C ASN A 295 12.56 -22.21 9.40
#